data_d7129cbc61b9c182f32bd554390f3483
#
_entry.id   d7129cbc61b9c182f32bd554390f3483
#
_cell.length_a   1.000
_cell.length_b   1.000
_cell.length_c   1.000
_cell.angle_alpha   90.00
_cell.angle_beta   90.00
_cell.angle_gamma   90.00
#
_symmetry.space_group_name_H-M   'P 1'
#
loop_
_entity.id
_entity.type
_entity.pdbx_description
1 polymer ?
#
loop_
_entity_poly.entity_id
_entity_poly.type
_entity_poly.pdbx_seq_one_letter_code
_entity_poly.pdbx_strand_id
1 'polypeptide(L)'
;KLGNQDLPEVLKTTPGVWTTKQGGGFGDAKTNVRGFKSENVAVMINGIPVNDMEWGGVYWSNFSGLSDVTSNIQVQRGLGATIVSSPTVGGSINITTRTIDTEKGGSVWYGMGNDGMNNYGVKISTGLMKNGWAMTFLGSRKWGDGYVQYTPYNNYSYFFNLSKRINDNHQISLTAFGGTQNHIRRPNQRSGLSIMGYQTYGKEYMDGDCMYKYNPTY
;
A
#
# COMPACT_ATOMS: atom_id res chain seq x y z
N LYS A 1 10.20 5.24 -8.27
CA LYS A 1 8.84 5.42 -7.72
C LYS A 1 8.20 6.64 -8.38
N LEU A 2 7.07 6.47 -9.00
CA LEU A 2 6.23 7.58 -9.44
C LEU A 2 5.45 8.09 -8.22
N GLY A 3 5.44 9.39 -7.99
CA GLY A 3 5.07 10.04 -6.72
C GLY A 3 3.71 9.71 -6.09
N ASN A 4 2.78 9.11 -6.83
CA ASN A 4 1.42 8.79 -6.36
C ASN A 4 1.11 7.29 -6.30
N GLN A 5 2.13 6.43 -6.47
CA GLN A 5 1.92 4.98 -6.47
C GLN A 5 1.78 4.43 -5.05
N ASP A 6 0.72 3.69 -4.83
CA ASP A 6 0.57 2.87 -3.63
C ASP A 6 1.52 1.67 -3.68
N LEU A 7 1.81 1.10 -2.52
CA LEU A 7 2.80 0.04 -2.39
C LEU A 7 2.54 -1.19 -3.29
N PRO A 8 1.30 -1.69 -3.44
CA PRO A 8 1.00 -2.77 -4.38
C PRO A 8 1.28 -2.41 -5.83
N GLU A 9 1.14 -1.14 -6.22
CA GLU A 9 1.44 -0.71 -7.60
C GLU A 9 2.94 -0.71 -7.89
N VAL A 10 3.75 -0.39 -6.90
CA VAL A 10 5.22 -0.49 -7.02
C VAL A 10 5.63 -1.94 -7.28
N LEU A 11 4.94 -2.90 -6.67
CA LEU A 11 5.22 -4.33 -6.84
C LEU A 11 4.92 -4.85 -8.25
N LYS A 12 4.06 -4.19 -9.04
CA LYS A 12 3.78 -4.57 -10.44
C LYS A 12 5.01 -4.63 -11.32
N THR A 13 6.04 -3.88 -10.99
CA THR A 13 7.31 -3.86 -11.76
C THR A 13 8.19 -5.08 -11.49
N THR A 14 7.84 -5.87 -10.50
CA THR A 14 8.62 -7.07 -10.12
C THR A 14 8.19 -8.27 -10.96
N PRO A 15 9.09 -8.93 -11.69
CA PRO A 15 8.76 -10.10 -12.49
C PRO A 15 8.11 -11.22 -11.64
N GLY A 16 6.98 -11.75 -12.14
CA GLY A 16 6.22 -12.81 -11.45
C GLY A 16 5.31 -12.31 -10.32
N VAL A 17 5.20 -11.00 -10.13
CA VAL A 17 4.24 -10.37 -9.21
C VAL A 17 3.12 -9.74 -10.02
N TRP A 18 1.89 -10.07 -9.68
CA TRP A 18 0.69 -9.47 -10.26
C TRP A 18 -0.12 -8.83 -9.15
N THR A 19 -0.47 -7.57 -9.32
CA THR A 19 -1.31 -6.84 -8.37
C THR A 19 -2.45 -6.13 -9.08
N THR A 20 -3.61 -6.06 -8.43
CA THR A 20 -4.75 -5.29 -8.90
C THR A 20 -5.46 -4.62 -7.74
N LYS A 21 -5.90 -3.39 -7.95
CA LYS A 21 -6.74 -2.67 -6.99
C LYS A 21 -8.14 -3.24 -6.95
N GLN A 22 -8.76 -3.18 -5.80
CA GLN A 22 -10.14 -3.59 -5.56
C GLN A 22 -11.03 -2.38 -5.24
N GLY A 23 -12.33 -2.55 -5.30
CA GLY A 23 -13.31 -1.70 -4.67
C GLY A 23 -13.44 -0.27 -5.17
N GLY A 24 -12.94 0.09 -6.35
CA GLY A 24 -13.10 1.43 -6.90
C GLY A 24 -11.81 2.21 -7.08
N GLY A 25 -10.68 1.58 -6.84
CA GLY A 25 -9.36 2.17 -7.13
C GLY A 25 -8.60 2.73 -5.93
N PHE A 26 -9.23 2.88 -4.77
CA PHE A 26 -8.57 3.14 -3.49
C PHE A 26 -8.69 1.92 -2.57
N GLY A 27 -7.70 1.73 -1.72
CA GLY A 27 -7.72 0.77 -0.63
C GLY A 27 -7.03 -0.54 -0.98
N ASP A 28 -7.75 -1.63 -0.82
CA ASP A 28 -7.16 -2.95 -0.87
C ASP A 28 -6.75 -3.37 -2.29
N ALA A 29 -5.75 -4.23 -2.34
CA ALA A 29 -5.25 -4.82 -3.56
C ALA A 29 -5.05 -6.32 -3.39
N LYS A 30 -5.28 -7.08 -4.45
CA LYS A 30 -4.82 -8.46 -4.54
C LYS A 30 -3.39 -8.47 -5.05
N THR A 31 -2.53 -9.21 -4.37
CA THR A 31 -1.12 -9.37 -4.75
C THR A 31 -0.83 -10.85 -4.88
N ASN A 32 -0.60 -11.31 -6.09
CA ASN A 32 -0.27 -12.69 -6.37
C ASN A 32 1.21 -12.79 -6.76
N VAL A 33 1.88 -13.82 -6.27
CA VAL A 33 3.28 -14.09 -6.61
C VAL A 33 3.37 -15.46 -7.28
N ARG A 34 3.88 -15.51 -8.51
CA ARG A 34 3.97 -16.75 -9.32
C ARG A 34 2.65 -17.50 -9.47
N GLY A 35 1.52 -16.78 -9.53
CA GLY A 35 0.19 -17.38 -9.61
C GLY A 35 -0.41 -17.82 -8.27
N PHE A 36 0.37 -17.82 -7.19
CA PHE A 36 -0.17 -18.07 -5.84
C PHE A 36 -0.94 -16.86 -5.35
N LYS A 37 -2.09 -17.11 -4.74
CA LYS A 37 -2.97 -16.07 -4.19
C LYS A 37 -2.32 -15.36 -3.00
N SER A 38 -2.82 -14.17 -2.69
CA SER A 38 -2.34 -13.33 -1.57
C SER A 38 -2.24 -14.07 -0.23
N GLU A 39 -3.14 -15.02 0.02
CA GLU A 39 -3.19 -15.83 1.24
C GLU A 39 -1.95 -16.76 1.40
N ASN A 40 -1.30 -17.06 0.28
CA ASN A 40 -0.12 -17.94 0.23
C ASN A 40 1.20 -17.16 0.07
N VAL A 41 1.17 -15.86 0.31
CA VAL A 41 2.34 -14.98 0.21
C VAL A 41 2.54 -14.28 1.55
N ALA A 42 3.68 -14.50 2.20
CA ALA A 42 4.02 -13.77 3.42
C ALA A 42 4.38 -12.32 3.09
N VAL A 43 3.79 -11.38 3.80
CA VAL A 43 4.16 -9.98 3.71
C VAL A 43 4.66 -9.52 5.07
N MET A 44 5.79 -8.85 5.07
CA MET A 44 6.46 -8.39 6.27
C MET A 44 6.81 -6.91 6.16
N ILE A 45 6.75 -6.22 7.29
CA ILE A 45 7.27 -4.86 7.42
C ILE A 45 8.37 -4.91 8.49
N ASN A 46 9.59 -4.59 8.08
CA ASN A 46 10.79 -4.69 8.94
C ASN A 46 10.96 -6.09 9.56
N GLY A 47 10.62 -7.15 8.80
CA GLY A 47 10.69 -8.53 9.28
C GLY A 47 9.50 -9.00 10.12
N ILE A 48 8.53 -8.13 10.42
CA ILE A 48 7.34 -8.48 11.20
C ILE A 48 6.21 -8.84 10.23
N PRO A 49 5.61 -10.06 10.33
CA PRO A 49 4.48 -10.45 9.51
C PRO A 49 3.27 -9.55 9.73
N VAL A 50 2.60 -9.17 8.63
CA VAL A 50 1.41 -8.29 8.64
C VAL A 50 0.21 -8.91 7.92
N ASN A 51 0.32 -10.20 7.59
CA ASN A 51 -0.81 -10.95 7.05
C ASN A 51 -1.93 -11.03 8.09
N ASP A 52 -3.16 -10.87 7.63
CA ASP A 52 -4.34 -11.05 8.45
C ASP A 52 -4.44 -12.50 8.94
N MET A 53 -4.76 -12.69 10.20
CA MET A 53 -4.75 -14.01 10.85
C MET A 53 -5.98 -14.86 10.47
N GLU A 54 -7.04 -14.25 9.96
CA GLU A 54 -8.28 -14.94 9.60
C GLU A 54 -8.25 -15.42 8.15
N TRP A 55 -7.91 -14.53 7.18
CA TRP A 55 -7.94 -14.89 5.76
C TRP A 55 -6.55 -14.97 5.10
N GLY A 56 -5.48 -14.66 5.82
CA GLY A 56 -4.10 -14.86 5.41
C GLY A 56 -3.52 -13.80 4.46
N GLY A 57 -4.32 -12.90 3.93
CA GLY A 57 -3.84 -11.85 3.03
C GLY A 57 -3.50 -10.54 3.75
N VAL A 58 -3.32 -9.46 3.00
CA VAL A 58 -2.98 -8.14 3.56
C VAL A 58 -3.99 -7.08 3.15
N TYR A 59 -4.52 -6.35 4.12
CA TYR A 59 -5.31 -5.15 3.90
C TYR A 59 -4.37 -3.97 3.61
N TRP A 60 -4.02 -3.79 2.36
CA TRP A 60 -3.07 -2.76 1.93
C TRP A 60 -3.52 -1.33 2.25
N SER A 61 -4.81 -1.12 2.38
CA SER A 61 -5.37 0.17 2.80
C SER A 61 -4.88 0.62 4.18
N ASN A 62 -4.63 -0.33 5.09
CA ASN A 62 -4.11 -0.04 6.43
C ASN A 62 -2.67 0.50 6.41
N PHE A 63 -1.95 0.27 5.30
CA PHE A 63 -0.55 0.66 5.11
C PHE A 63 -0.39 1.78 4.08
N SER A 64 -1.43 2.57 3.86
CA SER A 64 -1.37 3.75 3.00
C SER A 64 -0.29 4.72 3.51
N GLY A 65 0.49 5.30 2.59
CA GLY A 65 1.62 6.16 2.95
C GLY A 65 2.92 5.41 3.29
N LEU A 66 2.88 4.10 3.55
CA LEU A 66 4.08 3.31 3.81
C LEU A 66 5.07 3.36 2.63
N SER A 67 4.56 3.49 1.40
CA SER A 67 5.37 3.66 0.20
C SER A 67 6.33 4.86 0.27
N ASP A 68 5.99 5.90 1.00
CA ASP A 68 6.77 7.14 1.08
C ASP A 68 7.95 7.05 2.06
N VAL A 69 7.89 6.09 2.96
CA VAL A 69 8.95 5.79 3.94
C VAL A 69 9.68 4.49 3.66
N THR A 70 9.25 3.74 2.64
CA THR A 70 9.93 2.50 2.24
C THR A 70 11.31 2.81 1.67
N SER A 71 12.31 2.14 2.18
CA SER A 71 13.69 2.19 1.66
C SER A 71 13.94 1.09 0.65
N ASN A 72 13.46 -0.11 0.93
CA ASN A 72 13.68 -1.29 0.11
C ASN A 72 12.47 -2.24 0.17
N ILE A 73 12.23 -2.94 -0.94
CA ILE A 73 11.26 -4.02 -1.03
C ILE A 73 11.98 -5.24 -1.59
N GLN A 74 12.03 -6.29 -0.80
CA GLN A 74 12.60 -7.57 -1.20
C GLN A 74 11.47 -8.53 -1.50
N VAL A 75 11.47 -9.10 -2.70
CA VAL A 75 10.51 -10.13 -3.11
C VAL A 75 11.25 -11.44 -3.31
N GLN A 76 10.98 -12.40 -2.45
CA GLN A 76 11.48 -13.75 -2.58
C GLN A 76 10.39 -14.63 -3.19
N ARG A 77 10.72 -15.29 -4.28
CA ARG A 77 9.80 -16.11 -5.06
C ARG A 77 10.00 -17.58 -4.73
N GLY A 78 8.92 -18.25 -4.28
CA GLY A 78 8.95 -19.67 -3.93
C GLY A 78 9.43 -19.93 -2.52
N LEU A 79 9.65 -21.22 -2.21
CA LEU A 79 10.18 -21.66 -0.93
C LEU A 79 11.64 -21.22 -0.82
N GLY A 80 11.88 -20.26 0.05
CA GLY A 80 13.21 -19.80 0.40
C GLY A 80 13.49 -20.07 1.87
N ALA A 81 14.77 -20.20 2.23
CA ALA A 81 15.18 -20.16 3.61
C ALA A 81 14.92 -18.75 4.16
N THR A 82 13.75 -18.54 4.73
CA THR A 82 13.43 -17.28 5.40
C THR A 82 13.81 -17.39 6.86
N ILE A 83 14.49 -16.37 7.37
CA ILE A 83 14.73 -16.19 8.81
C ILE A 83 13.38 -15.98 9.55
N VAL A 84 12.32 -15.75 8.80
CA VAL A 84 10.98 -15.46 9.30
C VAL A 84 10.11 -16.69 9.26
N SER A 85 9.44 -16.96 10.33
CA SER A 85 8.76 -18.21 10.71
C SER A 85 7.46 -18.54 9.95
N SER A 86 7.11 -17.85 8.88
CA SER A 86 5.91 -18.18 8.08
C SER A 86 6.30 -18.79 6.75
N PRO A 87 6.35 -20.13 6.64
CA PRO A 87 6.59 -20.79 5.38
C PRO A 87 5.40 -20.55 4.46
N THR A 88 5.62 -19.86 3.34
CA THR A 88 4.61 -19.63 2.33
C THR A 88 5.06 -20.19 1.00
N VAL A 89 4.17 -20.93 0.35
CA VAL A 89 4.46 -21.62 -0.91
C VAL A 89 4.67 -20.62 -2.06
N GLY A 90 3.98 -19.49 -2.01
CA GLY A 90 4.04 -18.44 -3.04
C GLY A 90 5.33 -17.62 -2.99
N GLY A 91 5.89 -17.46 -1.81
CA GLY A 91 7.05 -16.61 -1.55
C GLY A 91 6.80 -15.57 -0.47
N SER A 92 7.72 -14.63 -0.32
CA SER A 92 7.61 -13.57 0.68
C SER A 92 7.94 -12.19 0.10
N ILE A 93 7.33 -11.17 0.67
CA ILE A 93 7.56 -9.76 0.39
C ILE A 93 7.98 -9.10 1.71
N ASN A 94 9.19 -8.60 1.79
CA ASN A 94 9.68 -7.86 2.94
C ASN A 94 9.87 -6.38 2.59
N ILE A 95 9.18 -5.52 3.31
CA ILE A 95 9.19 -4.07 3.13
C ILE A 95 10.03 -3.49 4.26
N THR A 96 11.16 -2.91 3.92
CA THR A 96 12.04 -2.25 4.89
C THR A 96 11.76 -0.75 4.88
N THR A 97 11.42 -0.21 6.02
CA THR A 97 11.21 1.23 6.17
C THR A 97 12.54 1.95 6.41
N ARG A 98 12.53 3.25 6.16
CA ARG A 98 13.69 4.12 6.41
C ARG A 98 13.90 4.26 7.92
N THR A 99 15.13 4.08 8.35
CA THR A 99 15.54 4.16 9.74
C THR A 99 16.73 5.13 9.88
N ILE A 100 17.76 4.72 10.61
CA ILE A 100 18.93 5.54 10.96
C ILE A 100 19.74 6.03 9.74
N ASP A 101 19.68 5.32 8.61
CA ASP A 101 20.43 5.65 7.39
C ASP A 101 19.72 6.68 6.50
N THR A 102 18.60 7.24 6.96
CA THR A 102 17.92 8.32 6.24
C THR A 102 18.72 9.61 6.34
N GLU A 103 19.04 10.22 5.21
CA GLU A 103 19.75 11.50 5.16
C GLU A 103 18.93 12.60 5.85
N LYS A 104 19.66 13.57 6.44
CA LYS A 104 19.06 14.78 6.99
C LYS A 104 18.37 15.57 5.89
N GLY A 105 17.10 15.91 6.09
CA GLY A 105 16.36 16.72 5.14
C GLY A 105 14.87 16.70 5.38
N GLY A 106 14.16 17.44 4.55
CA GLY A 106 12.71 17.48 4.52
C GLY A 106 12.20 17.49 3.10
N SER A 107 10.99 17.02 2.90
CA SER A 107 10.27 17.11 1.64
C SER A 107 8.80 17.39 1.88
N VAL A 108 8.25 18.26 1.05
CA VAL A 108 6.80 18.49 0.95
C VAL A 108 6.41 18.15 -0.46
N TRP A 109 5.30 17.46 -0.62
CA TRP A 109 4.78 17.13 -1.94
C TRP A 109 3.28 17.39 -2.01
N TYR A 110 2.85 17.67 -3.21
CA TYR A 110 1.45 17.74 -3.58
C TYR A 110 1.28 17.00 -4.91
N GLY A 111 0.27 16.17 -5.01
CA GLY A 111 -0.03 15.42 -6.23
C GLY A 111 -1.52 15.45 -6.51
N MET A 112 -1.85 15.51 -7.79
CA MET A 112 -3.20 15.44 -8.32
C MET A 112 -3.32 14.26 -9.28
N GLY A 113 -4.50 13.75 -9.47
CA GLY A 113 -4.79 12.67 -10.40
C GLY A 113 -6.24 12.68 -10.87
N ASN A 114 -6.60 11.64 -11.61
CA ASN A 114 -7.96 11.46 -12.10
C ASN A 114 -8.96 11.28 -10.96
N ASP A 115 -10.24 11.49 -11.25
CA ASP A 115 -11.37 11.27 -10.33
C ASP A 115 -11.21 12.05 -9.01
N GLY A 116 -10.80 13.33 -9.10
CA GLY A 116 -10.65 14.21 -7.95
C GLY A 116 -9.53 13.82 -6.99
N MET A 117 -8.62 12.91 -7.38
CA MET A 117 -7.53 12.45 -6.52
C MET A 117 -6.57 13.58 -6.19
N ASN A 118 -6.36 13.79 -4.91
CA ASN A 118 -5.37 14.70 -4.36
C ASN A 118 -4.56 13.99 -3.29
N ASN A 119 -3.29 14.32 -3.20
CA ASN A 119 -2.37 13.79 -2.20
C ASN A 119 -1.38 14.87 -1.79
N TYR A 120 -1.26 15.13 -0.53
CA TYR A 120 -0.18 15.97 0.00
C TYR A 120 0.47 15.31 1.21
N GLY A 121 1.70 15.68 1.44
CA GLY A 121 2.40 15.20 2.64
C GLY A 121 3.67 15.96 2.92
N VAL A 122 4.16 15.73 4.11
CA VAL A 122 5.42 16.25 4.61
C VAL A 122 6.24 15.11 5.23
N LYS A 123 7.52 15.11 4.93
CA LYS A 123 8.49 14.21 5.56
C LYS A 123 9.65 15.02 6.07
N ILE A 124 10.09 14.75 7.28
CA ILE A 124 11.24 15.39 7.93
C ILE A 124 12.12 14.31 8.53
N SER A 125 13.43 14.41 8.33
CA SER A 125 14.41 13.53 8.94
C SER A 125 15.56 14.36 9.49
N THR A 126 16.01 14.01 10.68
CA THR A 126 17.21 14.63 11.29
C THR A 126 18.50 14.06 10.70
N GLY A 127 18.44 12.91 10.03
CA GLY A 127 19.60 12.08 9.77
C GLY A 127 20.23 11.57 11.07
N LEU A 128 21.35 10.88 10.95
CA LEU A 128 22.10 10.43 12.10
C LEU A 128 22.86 11.64 12.71
N MET A 129 22.45 12.02 13.90
CA MET A 129 23.09 13.10 14.67
C MET A 129 24.39 12.61 15.33
N LYS A 130 25.29 13.53 15.67
CA LYS A 130 26.57 13.22 16.34
C LYS A 130 26.43 12.43 17.64
N ASN A 131 25.32 12.60 18.34
CA ASN A 131 25.00 11.87 19.57
C ASN A 131 24.39 10.48 19.32
N GLY A 132 24.37 10.00 18.07
CA GLY A 132 23.87 8.69 17.67
C GLY A 132 22.35 8.57 17.57
N TRP A 133 21.59 9.65 17.69
CA TRP A 133 20.16 9.65 17.48
C TRP A 133 19.79 9.96 16.02
N ALA A 134 18.71 9.36 15.56
CA ALA A 134 18.08 9.70 14.30
C ALA A 134 16.55 9.67 14.47
N MET A 135 15.86 10.60 13.86
CA MET A 135 14.42 10.71 13.89
C MET A 135 13.88 10.98 12.49
N THR A 136 12.81 10.28 12.12
CA THR A 136 12.08 10.53 10.87
C THR A 136 10.59 10.59 11.17
N PHE A 137 9.95 11.63 10.65
CA PHE A 137 8.50 11.84 10.71
C PHE A 137 7.95 11.99 9.30
N LEU A 138 6.77 11.41 9.05
CA LEU A 138 5.97 11.65 7.86
C LEU A 138 4.51 11.78 8.24
N GLY A 139 3.85 12.76 7.66
CA GLY A 139 2.39 12.90 7.69
C GLY A 139 1.87 13.18 6.29
N SER A 140 0.79 12.50 5.89
CA SER A 140 0.18 12.69 4.56
C SER A 140 -1.32 12.54 4.60
N ARG A 141 -1.98 13.14 3.61
CA ARG A 141 -3.41 12.97 3.35
C ARG A 141 -3.63 12.69 1.87
N LYS A 142 -4.48 11.72 1.58
CA LYS A 142 -4.90 11.35 0.22
C LYS A 142 -6.42 11.25 0.18
N TRP A 143 -7.06 11.94 -0.77
CA TRP A 143 -8.52 11.90 -0.94
C TRP A 143 -8.91 11.98 -2.41
N GLY A 144 -10.13 11.63 -2.72
CA GLY A 144 -10.70 11.69 -4.07
C GLY A 144 -12.09 11.07 -4.14
N ASP A 145 -12.70 11.17 -5.33
CA ASP A 145 -14.04 10.64 -5.58
C ASP A 145 -14.04 9.15 -5.94
N GLY A 146 -12.86 8.63 -6.33
CA GLY A 146 -12.69 7.26 -6.80
C GLY A 146 -13.09 7.06 -8.27
N TYR A 147 -12.52 6.02 -8.90
CA TYR A 147 -12.80 5.69 -10.30
C TYR A 147 -14.23 5.19 -10.52
N VAL A 148 -14.77 4.45 -9.56
CA VAL A 148 -16.16 3.94 -9.57
C VAL A 148 -17.06 5.01 -8.95
N GLN A 149 -18.26 5.17 -9.49
CA GLN A 149 -19.25 6.12 -8.96
C GLN A 149 -19.54 5.85 -7.48
N TYR A 150 -19.68 6.91 -6.71
CA TYR A 150 -20.00 6.86 -5.28
C TYR A 150 -18.98 6.06 -4.45
N THR A 151 -17.69 6.13 -4.80
CA THR A 151 -16.60 5.53 -4.01
C THR A 151 -15.59 6.58 -3.50
N PRO A 152 -16.06 7.65 -2.85
CA PRO A 152 -15.15 8.64 -2.29
C PRO A 152 -14.26 8.01 -1.21
N TYR A 153 -13.07 8.58 -1.07
CA TYR A 153 -12.13 8.18 -0.04
C TYR A 153 -11.40 9.37 0.56
N ASN A 154 -11.07 9.26 1.82
CA ASN A 154 -10.26 10.22 2.55
C ASN A 154 -9.38 9.46 3.55
N ASN A 155 -8.08 9.56 3.38
CA ASN A 155 -7.11 8.82 4.15
C ASN A 155 -6.04 9.75 4.71
N TYR A 156 -5.73 9.59 5.99
CA TYR A 156 -4.60 10.22 6.66
C TYR A 156 -3.58 9.13 7.02
N SER A 157 -2.31 9.40 6.81
CA SER A 157 -1.23 8.46 7.14
C SER A 157 -0.15 9.16 7.93
N TYR A 158 0.39 8.47 8.90
CA TYR A 158 1.52 8.93 9.68
C TYR A 158 2.57 7.84 9.84
N PHE A 159 3.80 8.28 9.92
CA PHE A 159 4.95 7.42 10.21
C PHE A 159 5.89 8.18 11.12
N PHE A 160 6.38 7.51 12.14
CA PHE A 160 7.39 8.01 13.06
C PHE A 160 8.43 6.92 13.30
N ASN A 161 9.69 7.28 13.19
CA ASN A 161 10.81 6.42 13.59
C ASN A 161 11.75 7.22 14.47
N LEU A 162 12.12 6.62 15.58
CA LEU A 162 13.17 7.11 16.48
C LEU A 162 14.21 5.99 16.64
N SER A 163 15.43 6.27 16.28
CA SER A 163 16.51 5.28 16.34
C SER A 163 17.69 5.83 17.13
N LYS A 164 18.37 4.94 17.85
CA LYS A 164 19.61 5.23 18.57
C LYS A 164 20.65 4.21 18.19
N ARG A 165 21.76 4.68 17.63
CA ARG A 165 22.99 3.88 17.48
C ARG A 165 23.76 3.96 18.78
N ILE A 166 23.89 2.84 19.47
CA ILE A 166 24.64 2.73 20.74
C ILE A 166 26.12 2.58 20.43
N ASN A 167 26.45 1.72 19.50
CA ASN A 167 27.79 1.49 18.95
C ASN A 167 27.65 0.89 17.53
N ASP A 168 28.76 0.48 16.92
CA ASP A 168 28.75 -0.04 15.54
C ASP A 168 28.00 -1.37 15.40
N ASN A 169 27.82 -2.10 16.50
CA ASN A 169 27.15 -3.42 16.50
C ASN A 169 25.74 -3.40 17.08
N HIS A 170 25.34 -2.31 17.76
CA HIS A 170 24.06 -2.25 18.46
C HIS A 170 23.27 -0.99 18.12
N GLN A 171 22.03 -1.20 17.70
CA GLN A 171 21.07 -0.16 17.39
C GLN A 171 19.72 -0.51 17.99
N ILE A 172 19.04 0.49 18.54
CA ILE A 172 17.64 0.38 18.97
C ILE A 172 16.80 1.29 18.09
N SER A 173 15.65 0.80 17.61
CA SER A 173 14.71 1.57 16.82
C SER A 173 13.30 1.38 17.33
N LEU A 174 12.58 2.50 17.49
CA LEU A 174 11.14 2.53 17.73
C LEU A 174 10.47 3.04 16.47
N THR A 175 9.57 2.24 15.90
CA THR A 175 8.81 2.62 14.71
C THR A 175 7.32 2.57 15.02
N ALA A 176 6.62 3.65 14.73
CA ALA A 176 5.17 3.73 14.81
C ALA A 176 4.64 4.23 13.46
N PHE A 177 3.62 3.58 12.95
CA PHE A 177 2.94 4.02 11.73
C PHE A 177 1.47 3.61 11.79
N GLY A 178 0.66 4.31 11.01
CA GLY A 178 -0.77 4.02 10.90
C GLY A 178 -1.47 5.01 9.99
N GLY A 179 -2.77 4.84 9.90
CA GLY A 179 -3.61 5.73 9.12
C GLY A 179 -5.07 5.61 9.52
N THR A 180 -5.76 6.73 9.46
CA THR A 180 -7.22 6.76 9.53
C THR A 180 -7.74 6.78 8.12
N GLN A 181 -8.65 5.88 7.79
CA GLN A 181 -9.24 5.80 6.47
C GLN A 181 -10.77 5.84 6.55
N ASN A 182 -11.37 6.60 5.66
CA ASN A 182 -12.79 6.60 5.41
C ASN A 182 -12.98 6.45 3.91
N HIS A 183 -13.62 5.37 3.47
CA HIS A 183 -13.86 5.14 2.05
C HIS A 183 -15.08 4.27 1.83
N ILE A 184 -15.72 4.50 0.70
CA ILE A 184 -16.78 3.65 0.17
C ILE A 184 -16.19 2.82 -0.96
N ARG A 185 -16.46 1.54 -0.95
CA ARG A 185 -16.02 0.63 -2.03
C ARG A 185 -17.20 -0.06 -2.68
N ARG A 186 -17.06 -0.33 -3.96
CA ARG A 186 -18.01 -1.20 -4.66
C ARG A 186 -17.96 -2.60 -4.02
N PRO A 187 -19.11 -3.25 -3.78
CA PRO A 187 -19.15 -4.61 -3.26
C PRO A 187 -18.35 -5.57 -4.13
N ASN A 188 -18.02 -6.72 -3.56
CA ASN A 188 -17.21 -7.74 -4.22
C ASN A 188 -17.72 -8.12 -5.61
N GLN A 189 -16.83 -8.64 -6.44
CA GLN A 189 -17.02 -9.03 -7.85
C GLN A 189 -18.30 -9.83 -8.17
N ARG A 190 -18.91 -10.47 -7.18
CA ARG A 190 -20.17 -11.22 -7.34
C ARG A 190 -21.40 -10.32 -7.45
N SER A 191 -21.30 -9.07 -7.06
CA SER A 191 -22.39 -8.10 -7.10
C SER A 191 -22.32 -7.15 -8.31
N GLY A 192 -21.24 -7.19 -9.09
CA GLY A 192 -21.09 -6.43 -10.33
C GLY A 192 -21.70 -7.16 -11.52
N LEU A 193 -22.26 -6.43 -12.47
CA LEU A 193 -22.64 -6.99 -13.76
C LEU A 193 -21.41 -7.58 -14.45
N SER A 194 -21.58 -8.72 -15.10
CA SER A 194 -20.57 -9.26 -16.00
C SER A 194 -20.36 -8.33 -17.20
N ILE A 195 -19.24 -8.47 -17.92
CA ILE A 195 -19.01 -7.72 -19.17
C ILE A 195 -20.18 -7.93 -20.14
N MET A 196 -20.70 -9.14 -20.26
CA MET A 196 -21.90 -9.42 -21.04
C MET A 196 -23.14 -8.70 -20.52
N GLY A 197 -23.35 -8.66 -19.20
CA GLY A 197 -24.43 -7.90 -18.60
C GLY A 197 -24.34 -6.40 -18.90
N TYR A 198 -23.14 -5.83 -18.84
CA TYR A 198 -22.93 -4.45 -19.28
C TYR A 198 -23.20 -4.24 -20.76
N GLN A 199 -22.79 -5.15 -21.62
CA GLN A 199 -23.05 -5.07 -23.07
C GLN A 199 -24.53 -5.22 -23.41
N THR A 200 -25.26 -6.04 -22.66
CA THR A 200 -26.68 -6.33 -22.91
C THR A 200 -27.59 -5.25 -22.33
N TYR A 201 -27.35 -4.86 -21.10
CA TYR A 201 -28.23 -3.95 -20.36
C TYR A 201 -27.67 -2.52 -20.23
N GLY A 202 -26.36 -2.36 -20.21
CA GLY A 202 -25.73 -1.07 -20.01
C GLY A 202 -25.89 -0.11 -21.19
N LYS A 203 -25.96 -0.63 -22.42
CA LYS A 203 -26.13 0.21 -23.62
C LYS A 203 -27.47 0.95 -23.65
N GLU A 204 -28.49 0.42 -23.00
CA GLU A 204 -29.83 1.00 -23.01
C GLU A 204 -30.00 2.07 -21.89
N TYR A 205 -29.25 1.94 -20.81
CA TYR A 205 -29.44 2.75 -19.59
C TYR A 205 -28.24 3.61 -19.18
N MET A 206 -27.10 3.46 -19.85
CA MET A 206 -25.86 4.12 -19.44
C MET A 206 -25.05 4.65 -20.64
N ASP A 207 -24.53 5.84 -20.52
CA ASP A 207 -23.50 6.33 -21.43
C ASP A 207 -22.26 5.44 -21.37
N GLY A 208 -21.60 5.23 -22.51
CA GLY A 208 -20.49 4.29 -22.67
C GLY A 208 -19.37 4.44 -21.61
N ASP A 209 -19.11 5.67 -21.17
CA ASP A 209 -18.11 5.97 -20.14
C ASP A 209 -18.58 5.60 -18.72
N CYS A 210 -19.88 5.57 -18.47
CA CYS A 210 -20.45 5.19 -17.19
C CYS A 210 -20.41 3.68 -16.93
N MET A 211 -20.33 2.87 -17.99
CA MET A 211 -20.42 1.42 -17.91
C MET A 211 -19.39 0.78 -16.96
N TYR A 212 -18.15 1.25 -17.01
CA TYR A 212 -17.06 0.73 -16.16
C TYR A 212 -17.04 1.33 -14.77
N LYS A 213 -17.61 2.50 -14.62
CA LYS A 213 -17.68 3.25 -13.36
C LYS A 213 -18.92 2.94 -12.53
N TYR A 214 -19.85 2.16 -13.05
CA TYR A 214 -21.12 1.86 -12.40
C TYR A 214 -20.94 1.13 -11.06
N ASN A 215 -21.67 1.61 -10.07
CA ASN A 215 -21.75 1.00 -8.75
C ASN A 215 -23.18 0.47 -8.50
N PRO A 216 -23.40 -0.85 -8.45
CA PRO A 216 -24.73 -1.43 -8.28
C PRO A 216 -25.32 -1.23 -6.87
N THR A 217 -24.59 -0.62 -5.96
CA THR A 217 -25.04 -0.38 -4.58
C THR A 217 -25.73 0.99 -4.43
N TYR A 218 -25.63 1.86 -5.44
CA TYR A 218 -26.20 3.21 -5.45
C TYR A 218 -27.01 3.44 -6.71
#